data_5bd10763242ec39e871df529ce2f342d
#
_entry.id   5bd10763242ec39e871df529ce2f342d
#
_cell.length_a   1.000
_cell.length_b   1.000
_cell.length_c   1.000
_cell.angle_alpha   90.00
_cell.angle_beta   90.00
_cell.angle_gamma   90.00
#
_symmetry.space_group_name_H-M   'P 1'
#
loop_
_entity.id
_entity.type
_entity.pdbx_description
1 polymer ?
#
loop_
_entity_poly.entity_id
_entity_poly.type
_entity_poly.pdbx_seq_one_letter_code
_entity_poly.pdbx_strand_id
1 'polypeptide(L)'
;MVRGDKETNIKRGQDVGVVIDPGQIGSGASFSGAEPNHFWLNIDGKEFSTQSGISGADHRGDGRAIALFDYDRDGYQDFVLVGGNRPYVQLYRNKIGDLMPSDSTYQPIYIRLVGGNKTPSSSTEWTARDGIGAKVVLKSGDLNISRELRCGEGLAAQNSSTMPIGIGGNKSASLVVKWPTGKITEVAYAAPGQVITVYENPADAANSNSFVVSSISKVAKGVAQEVLAAKIHDDSQTSKLLLDMSAPYTKAKYRLFTTWFTRCVACKAAAPKLDAISKHFDDAELQVLGFNNDSVDDKEDMTKYMKTYNPSYVMMTERSDDDIERFKEEQDRLTPKYELNGEEELASILTPSVMLIDDKGLVVFTDIGVPTYSKLKQVILEWEGRSDF
;
A
#
# COMPACT_ATOMS: atom_id res chain seq x y z
N MET A 1 -9.11 16.20 10.25
CA MET A 1 -9.51 17.58 9.93
C MET A 1 -9.89 18.26 11.23
N VAL A 2 -9.07 19.17 11.73
CA VAL A 2 -9.48 20.00 12.89
C VAL A 2 -10.54 20.93 12.35
N ARG A 3 -11.82 20.71 12.69
CA ARG A 3 -12.86 21.74 12.49
C ARG A 3 -12.61 22.83 13.53
N GLY A 4 -11.85 23.80 13.14
CA GLY A 4 -11.78 25.07 13.87
C GLY A 4 -12.68 26.06 13.14
N ASP A 5 -13.90 26.25 13.63
CA ASP A 5 -14.66 27.44 13.35
C ASP A 5 -14.03 28.60 14.14
N LYS A 6 -12.89 29.06 13.66
CA LYS A 6 -12.33 30.41 13.92
C LYS A 6 -11.07 30.53 13.09
N GLU A 7 -11.03 31.49 12.21
CA GLU A 7 -9.82 31.93 11.52
C GLU A 7 -8.69 32.12 12.53
N THR A 8 -7.84 31.09 12.65
CA THR A 8 -6.55 31.28 13.30
C THR A 8 -5.57 31.71 12.24
N ASN A 9 -5.29 32.98 12.21
CA ASN A 9 -4.12 33.57 11.54
C ASN A 9 -2.86 32.93 12.13
N ILE A 10 -2.40 31.83 11.58
CA ILE A 10 -1.16 31.18 11.97
C ILE A 10 -0.02 32.01 11.40
N LYS A 11 0.61 32.83 12.24
CA LYS A 11 1.86 33.50 11.90
C LYS A 11 2.96 32.43 11.79
N ARG A 12 3.62 32.35 10.63
CA ARG A 12 4.81 31.52 10.40
C ARG A 12 5.83 31.77 11.52
N GLY A 13 6.17 30.72 12.27
CA GLY A 13 7.25 30.74 13.26
C GLY A 13 6.83 30.56 14.73
N GLN A 14 5.57 30.23 15.01
CA GLN A 14 5.18 29.84 16.38
C GLN A 14 5.00 28.31 16.44
N ASP A 15 5.60 27.69 17.45
CA ASP A 15 5.35 26.30 17.81
C ASP A 15 3.86 26.11 18.06
N VAL A 16 3.16 25.53 17.07
CA VAL A 16 1.75 25.19 17.22
C VAL A 16 1.70 23.87 17.95
N GLY A 17 1.55 23.92 19.27
CA GLY A 17 1.14 22.76 20.03
C GLY A 17 -0.26 22.35 19.56
N VAL A 18 -0.33 21.29 18.76
CA VAL A 18 -1.63 20.69 18.39
C VAL A 18 -2.20 20.05 19.65
N VAL A 19 -3.12 20.75 20.31
CA VAL A 19 -3.92 20.15 21.38
C VAL A 19 -4.95 19.24 20.74
N ILE A 20 -4.66 17.94 20.73
CA ILE A 20 -5.60 16.94 20.28
C ILE A 20 -6.55 16.65 21.45
N ASP A 21 -7.84 16.90 21.25
CA ASP A 21 -8.85 16.46 22.20
C ASP A 21 -8.86 14.92 22.24
N PRO A 22 -8.53 14.29 23.38
CA PRO A 22 -8.54 12.83 23.51
C PRO A 22 -9.90 12.19 23.18
N GLY A 23 -11.00 12.91 23.28
CA GLY A 23 -12.35 12.46 22.92
C GLY A 23 -12.56 12.34 21.41
N GLN A 24 -11.72 12.95 20.58
CA GLN A 24 -11.77 12.84 19.11
C GLN A 24 -10.95 11.67 18.58
N ILE A 25 -10.09 11.07 19.41
CA ILE A 25 -9.33 9.87 19.07
C ILE A 25 -10.30 8.68 19.06
N GLY A 26 -10.70 8.21 17.91
CA GLY A 26 -11.67 7.13 17.73
C GLY A 26 -12.96 7.53 17.03
N SER A 27 -13.21 8.83 16.86
CA SER A 27 -14.35 9.35 16.08
C SER A 27 -14.10 9.45 14.57
N GLY A 28 -13.02 8.82 14.05
CA GLY A 28 -12.63 8.93 12.64
C GLY A 28 -11.84 10.21 12.29
N ALA A 29 -11.53 11.04 13.27
CA ALA A 29 -10.67 12.21 13.06
C ALA A 29 -9.25 11.79 12.67
N SER A 30 -8.68 12.45 11.67
CA SER A 30 -7.33 12.20 11.18
C SER A 30 -6.33 13.20 11.73
N PHE A 31 -5.19 12.73 12.24
CA PHE A 31 -4.07 13.59 12.66
C PHE A 31 -3.37 14.28 11.48
N SER A 32 -3.38 13.63 10.31
CA SER A 32 -2.70 14.09 9.10
C SER A 32 -3.64 14.65 8.04
N GLY A 33 -4.93 14.84 8.35
CA GLY A 33 -5.89 15.35 7.37
C GLY A 33 -6.22 14.38 6.25
N ALA A 34 -6.11 13.07 6.50
CA ALA A 34 -6.29 12.00 5.52
C ALA A 34 -5.30 12.08 4.33
N GLU A 35 -4.08 12.51 4.59
CA GLU A 35 -3.01 12.50 3.59
C GLU A 35 -2.63 11.05 3.23
N PRO A 36 -2.44 10.75 1.93
CA PRO A 36 -2.02 9.41 1.51
C PRO A 36 -0.57 9.14 1.92
N ASN A 37 -0.27 7.88 2.19
CA ASN A 37 1.12 7.45 2.29
C ASN A 37 1.83 7.61 0.94
N HIS A 38 3.14 7.86 0.97
CA HIS A 38 3.93 8.02 -0.24
C HIS A 38 4.90 6.86 -0.43
N PHE A 39 4.93 6.33 -1.65
CA PHE A 39 5.91 5.34 -2.09
C PHE A 39 6.82 5.95 -3.17
N TRP A 40 8.11 5.99 -2.87
CA TRP A 40 9.13 6.58 -3.74
C TRP A 40 10.11 5.51 -4.19
N LEU A 41 10.26 5.35 -5.50
CA LEU A 41 11.29 4.51 -6.09
C LEU A 41 12.58 5.32 -6.25
N ASN A 42 13.67 4.83 -5.67
CA ASN A 42 15.02 5.41 -5.88
C ASN A 42 15.55 4.90 -7.22
N ILE A 43 15.86 5.83 -8.12
CA ILE A 43 16.42 5.53 -9.44
C ILE A 43 17.92 5.80 -9.39
N ASP A 44 18.69 4.73 -9.30
CA ASP A 44 20.17 4.71 -9.32
C ASP A 44 20.85 5.64 -8.30
N GLY A 45 20.16 5.97 -7.20
CA GLY A 45 20.70 6.88 -6.18
C GLY A 45 20.77 8.35 -6.60
N LYS A 46 20.16 8.71 -7.74
CA LYS A 46 20.23 10.07 -8.33
C LYS A 46 18.94 10.84 -8.18
N GLU A 47 17.81 10.16 -8.30
CA GLU A 47 16.48 10.77 -8.23
C GLU A 47 15.47 9.82 -7.61
N PHE A 48 14.33 10.36 -7.19
CA PHE A 48 13.21 9.59 -6.69
C PHE A 48 11.98 9.79 -7.58
N SER A 49 11.38 8.69 -8.02
CA SER A 49 10.12 8.71 -8.74
C SER A 49 8.97 8.29 -7.82
N THR A 50 7.88 9.05 -7.80
CA THR A 50 6.71 8.64 -7.02
C THR A 50 5.97 7.50 -7.73
N GLN A 51 5.74 6.42 -6.99
CA GLN A 51 4.95 5.27 -7.43
C GLN A 51 3.69 5.09 -6.57
N SER A 52 3.34 6.11 -5.78
CA SER A 52 2.26 6.03 -4.80
C SER A 52 0.94 5.59 -5.40
N GLY A 53 0.54 6.17 -6.53
CA GLY A 53 -0.76 5.88 -7.16
C GLY A 53 -0.91 4.49 -7.79
N ILE A 54 0.20 3.77 -8.00
CA ILE A 54 0.21 2.43 -8.64
C ILE A 54 0.72 1.32 -7.70
N SER A 55 1.35 1.68 -6.59
CA SER A 55 1.94 0.70 -5.66
C SER A 55 0.92 0.02 -4.74
N GLY A 56 -0.27 0.59 -4.59
CA GLY A 56 -1.24 0.18 -3.57
C GLY A 56 -0.88 0.60 -2.13
N ALA A 57 0.26 1.27 -1.92
CA ALA A 57 0.74 1.66 -0.60
C ALA A 57 0.27 3.07 -0.16
N ASP A 58 -0.53 3.76 -0.98
CA ASP A 58 -0.95 5.14 -0.79
C ASP A 58 -2.24 5.28 0.04
N HIS A 59 -2.45 4.39 1.00
CA HIS A 59 -3.59 4.45 1.90
C HIS A 59 -3.66 5.78 2.65
N ARG A 60 -4.90 6.30 2.85
CA ARG A 60 -5.16 7.60 3.50
C ARG A 60 -5.29 7.54 5.02
N GLY A 61 -5.12 6.37 5.62
CA GLY A 61 -5.09 6.24 7.06
C GLY A 61 -3.84 6.92 7.62
N ASP A 62 -3.96 7.43 8.85
CA ASP A 62 -2.85 8.06 9.56
C ASP A 62 -1.76 7.04 9.85
N GLY A 63 -0.82 6.83 8.93
CA GLY A 63 0.32 5.93 9.11
C GLY A 63 1.13 6.30 10.35
N ARG A 64 1.43 5.33 11.23
CA ARG A 64 2.18 5.54 12.47
C ARG A 64 3.44 4.71 12.52
N ALA A 65 3.36 3.46 12.14
CA ALA A 65 4.48 2.55 12.22
C ALA A 65 4.48 1.62 11.00
N ILE A 66 5.68 1.27 10.56
CA ILE A 66 5.91 0.29 9.50
C ILE A 66 6.93 -0.73 10.01
N ALA A 67 6.69 -2.00 9.72
CA ALA A 67 7.67 -3.04 9.94
C ALA A 67 7.87 -3.85 8.67
N LEU A 68 9.13 -4.08 8.31
CA LEU A 68 9.54 -4.80 7.11
C LEU A 68 9.87 -6.26 7.45
N PHE A 69 9.38 -7.19 6.64
CA PHE A 69 9.65 -8.62 6.76
C PHE A 69 9.23 -9.33 5.45
N ASP A 70 9.59 -10.58 5.32
CA ASP A 70 9.17 -11.45 4.20
C ASP A 70 8.26 -12.52 4.81
N TYR A 71 6.91 -12.28 4.80
CA TYR A 71 5.99 -13.11 5.56
C TYR A 71 5.70 -14.46 4.89
N ASP A 72 5.67 -14.51 3.55
CA ASP A 72 5.41 -15.74 2.78
C ASP A 72 6.70 -16.43 2.31
N ARG A 73 7.86 -15.82 2.64
CA ARG A 73 9.20 -16.34 2.33
C ARG A 73 9.42 -16.54 0.84
N ASP A 74 8.86 -15.63 0.04
CA ASP A 74 9.03 -15.65 -1.41
C ASP A 74 10.34 -14.98 -1.88
N GLY A 75 11.01 -14.26 -0.99
CA GLY A 75 12.29 -13.60 -1.24
C GLY A 75 12.16 -12.09 -1.41
N TYR A 76 10.97 -11.56 -1.42
CA TYR A 76 10.71 -10.14 -1.55
C TYR A 76 10.18 -9.57 -0.24
N GLN A 77 10.68 -8.39 0.15
CA GLN A 77 10.23 -7.78 1.39
C GLN A 77 8.80 -7.26 1.28
N ASP A 78 8.01 -7.69 2.24
CA ASP A 78 6.68 -7.20 2.52
C ASP A 78 6.74 -6.16 3.63
N PHE A 79 5.60 -5.55 3.94
CA PHE A 79 5.51 -4.70 5.12
C PHE A 79 4.13 -4.73 5.75
N VAL A 80 4.11 -4.48 7.06
CA VAL A 80 2.90 -4.18 7.79
C VAL A 80 2.90 -2.71 8.17
N LEU A 81 1.77 -2.06 7.94
CA LEU A 81 1.52 -0.67 8.32
C LEU A 81 0.52 -0.65 9.46
N VAL A 82 0.85 0.11 10.51
CA VAL A 82 -0.07 0.41 11.61
C VAL A 82 -0.53 1.85 11.46
N GLY A 83 -1.84 2.06 11.47
CA GLY A 83 -2.46 3.38 11.36
C GLY A 83 -3.13 3.83 12.64
N GLY A 84 -3.34 5.13 12.78
CA GLY A 84 -4.14 5.74 13.85
C GLY A 84 -5.65 5.58 13.63
N ASN A 85 -6.06 5.32 12.38
CA ASN A 85 -7.46 5.15 11.94
C ASN A 85 -7.69 3.75 11.39
N ARG A 86 -8.95 3.35 11.26
CA ARG A 86 -9.31 2.07 10.62
C ARG A 86 -8.99 2.07 9.12
N PRO A 87 -8.49 0.95 8.59
CA PRO A 87 -8.05 -0.25 9.30
C PRO A 87 -6.74 0.01 10.06
N TYR A 88 -6.68 -0.38 11.34
CA TYR A 88 -5.52 -0.10 12.21
C TYR A 88 -4.26 -0.85 11.80
N VAL A 89 -4.41 -1.98 11.12
CA VAL A 89 -3.29 -2.81 10.66
C VAL A 89 -3.54 -3.23 9.22
N GLN A 90 -2.55 -3.04 8.37
CA GLN A 90 -2.59 -3.41 6.96
C GLN A 90 -1.32 -4.18 6.61
N LEU A 91 -1.48 -5.36 6.03
CA LEU A 91 -0.39 -6.16 5.48
C LEU A 91 -0.30 -5.91 3.97
N TYR A 92 0.88 -5.50 3.51
CA TYR A 92 1.18 -5.30 2.11
C TYR A 92 2.14 -6.38 1.63
N ARG A 93 1.66 -7.25 0.76
CA ARG A 93 2.49 -8.25 0.09
C ARG A 93 3.17 -7.62 -1.12
N ASN A 94 4.47 -7.84 -1.24
CA ASN A 94 5.22 -7.46 -2.43
C ASN A 94 4.99 -8.50 -3.53
N LYS A 95 4.33 -8.10 -4.61
CA LYS A 95 3.99 -8.99 -5.73
C LYS A 95 5.01 -9.00 -6.86
N ILE A 96 6.15 -8.35 -6.70
CA ILE A 96 7.16 -8.32 -7.78
C ILE A 96 7.64 -9.73 -8.15
N GLY A 97 7.67 -10.65 -7.19
CA GLY A 97 8.01 -12.04 -7.42
C GLY A 97 7.02 -12.80 -8.31
N ASP A 98 5.75 -12.40 -8.28
CA ASP A 98 4.71 -12.99 -9.14
C ASP A 98 4.84 -12.54 -10.60
N LEU A 99 5.49 -11.38 -10.83
CA LEU A 99 5.74 -10.81 -12.16
C LEU A 99 7.07 -11.25 -12.77
N MET A 100 7.95 -11.88 -11.96
CA MET A 100 9.24 -12.35 -12.43
C MET A 100 9.09 -13.73 -13.10
N PRO A 101 9.91 -14.03 -14.13
CA PRO A 101 9.96 -15.36 -14.71
C PRO A 101 10.20 -16.42 -13.63
N SER A 102 9.56 -17.58 -13.75
CA SER A 102 9.65 -18.69 -12.77
C SER A 102 11.07 -19.24 -12.58
N ASP A 103 11.96 -19.00 -13.55
CA ASP A 103 13.38 -19.35 -13.54
C ASP A 103 14.27 -18.26 -12.95
N SER A 104 13.68 -17.13 -12.49
CA SER A 104 14.46 -16.01 -11.95
C SER A 104 15.22 -16.43 -10.70
N THR A 105 16.54 -16.32 -10.76
CA THR A 105 17.47 -16.65 -9.66
C THR A 105 17.68 -15.47 -8.69
N TYR A 106 16.84 -14.44 -8.76
CA TYR A 106 16.94 -13.23 -7.96
C TYR A 106 16.44 -13.40 -6.52
N GLN A 107 16.89 -14.47 -5.87
CA GLN A 107 16.61 -14.70 -4.46
C GLN A 107 17.65 -13.94 -3.61
N PRO A 108 17.27 -13.34 -2.47
CA PRO A 108 18.24 -12.74 -1.56
C PRO A 108 19.00 -13.83 -0.79
N ILE A 109 20.12 -13.41 -0.18
CA ILE A 109 20.76 -14.15 0.90
C ILE A 109 20.14 -13.64 2.21
N TYR A 110 19.63 -14.53 3.03
CA TYR A 110 19.05 -14.17 4.33
C TYR A 110 20.09 -14.34 5.42
N ILE A 111 20.29 -13.30 6.22
CA ILE A 111 21.29 -13.28 7.27
C ILE A 111 20.60 -13.15 8.62
N ARG A 112 20.92 -14.09 9.51
CA ARG A 112 20.53 -14.11 10.92
C ARG A 112 21.76 -13.97 11.78
N LEU A 113 21.69 -13.14 12.82
CA LEU A 113 22.80 -12.92 13.74
C LEU A 113 22.42 -13.41 15.14
N VAL A 114 23.36 -14.12 15.78
CA VAL A 114 23.18 -14.66 17.13
C VAL A 114 24.36 -14.23 17.98
N GLY A 115 24.14 -13.29 18.90
CA GLY A 115 25.14 -12.84 19.86
C GLY A 115 25.40 -13.88 20.95
N GLY A 116 26.59 -13.86 21.50
CA GLY A 116 27.08 -14.85 22.46
C GLY A 116 26.52 -14.72 23.87
N ASN A 117 25.93 -13.56 24.25
CA ASN A 117 25.35 -13.39 25.57
C ASN A 117 23.98 -14.05 25.68
N LYS A 118 23.89 -15.13 26.45
CA LYS A 118 22.65 -15.89 26.72
C LYS A 118 22.03 -15.56 28.08
N THR A 119 22.62 -14.62 28.83
CA THR A 119 22.15 -14.25 30.15
C THR A 119 21.41 -12.91 30.13
N PRO A 120 20.55 -12.61 31.08
CA PRO A 120 19.89 -11.30 31.17
C PRO A 120 20.84 -10.18 31.62
N SER A 121 22.02 -10.53 32.13
CA SER A 121 23.02 -9.55 32.54
C SER A 121 23.82 -9.03 31.36
N SER A 122 24.23 -7.77 31.41
CA SER A 122 25.12 -7.20 30.41
C SER A 122 26.47 -7.93 30.40
N SER A 123 27.07 -8.04 29.23
CA SER A 123 28.37 -8.65 29.02
C SER A 123 29.23 -7.72 28.17
N THR A 124 30.51 -7.64 28.53
CA THR A 124 31.55 -6.98 27.72
C THR A 124 32.25 -7.95 26.77
N GLU A 125 32.09 -9.23 27.00
CA GLU A 125 32.70 -10.30 26.20
C GLU A 125 31.84 -10.66 24.99
N TRP A 126 30.51 -10.60 25.15
CA TRP A 126 29.55 -11.06 24.15
C TRP A 126 28.49 -10.03 23.85
N THR A 127 28.14 -9.92 22.59
CA THR A 127 26.97 -9.15 22.11
C THR A 127 25.67 -9.74 22.66
N ALA A 128 24.66 -8.91 22.88
CA ALA A 128 23.31 -9.37 23.25
C ALA A 128 22.81 -10.48 22.31
N ARG A 129 22.05 -11.42 22.86
CA ARG A 129 21.56 -12.64 22.18
C ARG A 129 21.06 -12.41 20.76
N ASP A 130 20.31 -11.33 20.53
CA ASP A 130 19.68 -11.04 19.25
C ASP A 130 20.62 -10.32 18.26
N GLY A 131 21.90 -10.16 18.58
CA GLY A 131 22.93 -9.63 17.69
C GLY A 131 22.81 -8.15 17.37
N ILE A 132 22.01 -7.39 18.12
CA ILE A 132 21.75 -5.96 17.88
C ILE A 132 23.06 -5.15 17.93
N GLY A 133 23.23 -4.24 16.95
CA GLY A 133 24.44 -3.44 16.76
C GLY A 133 25.51 -4.11 15.92
N ALA A 134 25.34 -5.39 15.56
CA ALA A 134 26.29 -6.06 14.66
C ALA A 134 26.09 -5.58 13.22
N LYS A 135 27.23 -5.41 12.53
CA LYS A 135 27.29 -4.94 11.14
C LYS A 135 27.72 -6.05 10.20
N VAL A 136 26.90 -6.24 9.16
CA VAL A 136 27.20 -7.17 8.06
C VAL A 136 27.73 -6.39 6.88
N VAL A 137 28.86 -6.79 6.36
CA VAL A 137 29.40 -6.33 5.06
C VAL A 137 29.40 -7.52 4.11
N LEU A 138 28.59 -7.44 3.05
CA LEU A 138 28.48 -8.46 2.03
C LEU A 138 29.15 -7.99 0.75
N LYS A 139 29.94 -8.86 0.13
CA LYS A 139 30.60 -8.62 -1.16
C LYS A 139 30.18 -9.66 -2.18
N SER A 140 29.74 -9.21 -3.36
CA SER A 140 29.32 -10.06 -4.45
C SER A 140 29.61 -9.40 -5.79
N GLY A 141 30.62 -9.88 -6.52
CA GLY A 141 31.15 -9.15 -7.68
C GLY A 141 31.56 -7.73 -7.29
N ASP A 142 31.04 -6.74 -8.01
CA ASP A 142 31.29 -5.32 -7.73
C ASP A 142 30.41 -4.74 -6.61
N LEU A 143 29.44 -5.52 -6.11
CA LEU A 143 28.56 -5.07 -5.04
C LEU A 143 29.26 -5.15 -3.69
N ASN A 144 29.15 -4.06 -2.93
CA ASN A 144 29.60 -3.98 -1.54
C ASN A 144 28.45 -3.40 -0.72
N ILE A 145 27.76 -4.26 0.03
CA ILE A 145 26.51 -3.92 0.73
C ILE A 145 26.76 -4.01 2.23
N SER A 146 26.47 -2.92 2.94
CA SER A 146 26.54 -2.88 4.41
C SER A 146 25.15 -2.79 5.01
N ARG A 147 24.91 -3.57 6.07
CA ARG A 147 23.68 -3.56 6.89
C ARG A 147 24.05 -3.62 8.36
N GLU A 148 23.24 -3.00 9.18
CA GLU A 148 23.36 -3.06 10.64
C GLU A 148 22.04 -3.59 11.22
N LEU A 149 22.13 -4.55 12.14
CA LEU A 149 20.96 -5.02 12.87
C LEU A 149 20.63 -4.04 13.98
N ARG A 150 19.51 -3.37 13.87
CA ARG A 150 19.07 -2.32 14.80
C ARG A 150 17.91 -2.78 15.64
N CYS A 151 17.76 -2.15 16.79
CA CYS A 151 16.59 -2.27 17.66
C CYS A 151 15.72 -1.02 17.48
N GLY A 152 14.47 -1.23 17.03
CA GLY A 152 13.52 -0.16 16.80
C GLY A 152 13.85 0.69 15.55
N GLU A 153 13.06 0.56 14.53
CA GLU A 153 13.23 1.31 13.27
C GLU A 153 11.91 2.01 12.92
N GLY A 154 11.55 3.01 13.73
CA GLY A 154 10.32 3.77 13.59
C GLY A 154 9.59 3.90 14.93
N LEU A 155 8.37 4.45 14.91
CA LEU A 155 7.56 4.62 16.09
C LEU A 155 7.02 3.27 16.57
N ALA A 156 7.57 2.75 17.68
CA ALA A 156 7.15 1.47 18.29
C ALA A 156 7.12 0.29 17.29
N ALA A 157 8.02 0.29 16.31
CA ALA A 157 8.13 -0.74 15.29
C ALA A 157 9.50 -1.42 15.34
N GLN A 158 9.52 -2.67 14.92
CA GLN A 158 10.73 -3.48 14.79
C GLN A 158 10.65 -4.28 13.48
N ASN A 159 11.63 -4.10 12.61
CA ASN A 159 11.78 -4.91 11.42
C ASN A 159 12.20 -6.35 11.77
N SER A 160 12.04 -7.26 10.85
CA SER A 160 12.53 -8.63 11.01
C SER A 160 14.02 -8.64 11.34
N SER A 161 14.42 -9.45 12.32
CA SER A 161 15.84 -9.70 12.63
C SER A 161 16.53 -10.53 11.54
N THR A 162 15.79 -11.13 10.62
CA THR A 162 16.33 -11.78 9.42
C THR A 162 16.47 -10.73 8.33
N MET A 163 17.71 -10.47 7.91
CA MET A 163 18.01 -9.46 6.89
C MET A 163 18.11 -10.11 5.51
N PRO A 164 17.16 -9.89 4.60
CA PRO A 164 17.32 -10.28 3.20
C PRO A 164 18.27 -9.28 2.50
N ILE A 165 19.30 -9.80 1.83
CA ILE A 165 20.23 -8.99 1.05
C ILE A 165 20.26 -9.50 -0.38
N GLY A 166 19.73 -8.71 -1.31
CA GLY A 166 19.76 -9.00 -2.74
C GLY A 166 21.18 -8.79 -3.31
N ILE A 167 21.62 -9.71 -4.15
CA ILE A 167 22.91 -9.66 -4.81
C ILE A 167 22.84 -9.53 -6.35
N GLY A 168 21.65 -9.11 -6.84
CA GLY A 168 21.38 -9.01 -8.27
C GLY A 168 21.49 -10.38 -8.94
N GLY A 169 22.06 -10.41 -10.15
CA GLY A 169 22.30 -11.66 -10.91
C GLY A 169 23.52 -12.48 -10.48
N ASN A 170 24.21 -12.08 -9.40
CA ASN A 170 25.39 -12.82 -8.92
C ASN A 170 25.00 -14.16 -8.29
N LYS A 171 25.88 -15.15 -8.41
CA LYS A 171 25.61 -16.54 -7.94
C LYS A 171 26.05 -16.80 -6.51
N SER A 172 26.89 -15.92 -5.94
CA SER A 172 27.42 -16.07 -4.59
C SER A 172 27.91 -14.76 -4.02
N ALA A 173 28.05 -14.73 -2.70
CA ALA A 173 28.67 -13.65 -1.97
C ALA A 173 29.56 -14.19 -0.85
N SER A 174 30.49 -13.36 -0.38
CA SER A 174 31.12 -13.51 0.92
C SER A 174 30.58 -12.46 1.89
N LEU A 175 30.62 -12.71 3.17
CA LEU A 175 30.18 -11.76 4.16
C LEU A 175 31.12 -11.72 5.38
N VAL A 176 31.20 -10.55 5.99
CA VAL A 176 31.93 -10.29 7.22
C VAL A 176 30.98 -9.68 8.21
N VAL A 177 30.85 -10.28 9.37
CA VAL A 177 30.06 -9.75 10.50
C VAL A 177 31.02 -9.13 11.51
N LYS A 178 30.82 -7.85 11.80
CA LYS A 178 31.52 -7.10 12.85
C LYS A 178 30.58 -6.96 14.05
N TRP A 179 30.94 -7.62 15.12
CA TRP A 179 30.18 -7.58 16.37
C TRP A 179 30.47 -6.34 17.20
N PRO A 180 29.54 -5.85 18.03
CA PRO A 180 29.76 -4.72 18.93
C PRO A 180 30.94 -4.91 19.88
N THR A 181 31.27 -6.15 20.24
CA THR A 181 32.43 -6.50 21.05
C THR A 181 33.77 -6.35 20.35
N GLY A 182 33.76 -6.02 19.04
CA GLY A 182 34.96 -5.96 18.21
C GLY A 182 35.35 -7.29 17.55
N LYS A 183 34.70 -8.40 17.91
CA LYS A 183 34.90 -9.70 17.25
C LYS A 183 34.46 -9.62 15.79
N ILE A 184 35.05 -10.51 14.98
CA ILE A 184 34.75 -10.62 13.55
C ILE A 184 34.45 -12.07 13.22
N THR A 185 33.37 -12.29 12.47
CA THR A 185 33.05 -13.60 11.87
C THR A 185 33.00 -13.47 10.37
N GLU A 186 33.67 -14.40 9.66
CA GLU A 186 33.72 -14.42 8.21
C GLU A 186 32.99 -15.64 7.64
N VAL A 187 32.25 -15.44 6.57
CA VAL A 187 31.63 -16.50 5.78
C VAL A 187 32.10 -16.34 4.34
N ALA A 188 32.94 -17.26 3.90
CA ALA A 188 33.60 -17.16 2.58
C ALA A 188 32.62 -17.34 1.41
N TYR A 189 31.50 -18.07 1.63
CA TYR A 189 30.55 -18.40 0.58
C TYR A 189 29.13 -18.45 1.12
N ALA A 190 28.24 -17.74 0.44
CA ALA A 190 26.80 -17.79 0.62
C ALA A 190 26.11 -17.68 -0.76
N ALA A 191 25.06 -18.42 -1.00
CA ALA A 191 24.32 -18.42 -2.26
C ALA A 191 22.90 -17.86 -2.10
N PRO A 192 22.28 -17.35 -3.18
CA PRO A 192 20.87 -16.93 -3.17
C PRO A 192 19.94 -18.04 -2.65
N GLY A 193 18.92 -17.63 -1.90
CA GLY A 193 17.94 -18.53 -1.29
C GLY A 193 18.42 -19.26 -0.03
N GLN A 194 19.65 -19.00 0.42
CA GLN A 194 20.17 -19.54 1.67
C GLN A 194 19.89 -18.62 2.85
N VAL A 195 19.66 -19.22 4.02
CA VAL A 195 19.67 -18.55 5.32
C VAL A 195 21.00 -18.85 5.99
N ILE A 196 21.80 -17.83 6.21
CA ILE A 196 23.09 -17.90 6.89
C ILE A 196 22.88 -17.40 8.32
N THR A 197 22.86 -18.32 9.28
CA THR A 197 22.83 -17.95 10.71
C THR A 197 24.27 -17.85 11.20
N VAL A 198 24.71 -16.65 11.56
CA VAL A 198 26.07 -16.36 12.01
C VAL A 198 26.08 -16.19 13.51
N TYR A 199 26.99 -16.88 14.17
CA TYR A 199 27.14 -16.89 15.61
C TYR A 199 28.42 -16.12 16.02
N GLU A 200 28.29 -15.26 17.02
CA GLU A 200 29.44 -14.61 17.63
C GLU A 200 30.29 -15.61 18.42
N ASN A 201 29.62 -16.52 19.15
CA ASN A 201 30.27 -17.63 19.85
C ASN A 201 30.04 -18.93 19.04
N PRO A 202 31.10 -19.53 18.46
CA PRO A 202 30.98 -20.76 17.67
C PRO A 202 30.41 -21.95 18.45
N ALA A 203 30.59 -21.96 19.77
CA ALA A 203 30.06 -23.03 20.63
C ALA A 203 28.51 -23.07 20.67
N ASP A 204 27.86 -21.99 20.30
CA ASP A 204 26.38 -21.89 20.23
C ASP A 204 25.81 -22.51 18.96
N ALA A 205 26.62 -22.75 17.95
CA ALA A 205 26.20 -23.35 16.70
C ALA A 205 26.12 -24.87 16.81
N ALA A 206 25.07 -25.45 16.18
CA ALA A 206 24.87 -26.91 16.22
C ALA A 206 26.05 -27.73 15.64
N ASN A 207 26.82 -27.11 14.75
CA ASN A 207 28.02 -27.74 14.14
C ASN A 207 29.34 -27.25 14.74
N SER A 208 29.29 -26.47 15.81
CA SER A 208 30.41 -25.76 16.44
C SER A 208 31.25 -24.89 15.50
N ASN A 209 30.64 -24.46 14.38
CA ASN A 209 31.23 -23.51 13.46
C ASN A 209 30.66 -22.12 13.72
N SER A 210 31.32 -21.09 13.20
CA SER A 210 30.84 -19.71 13.36
C SER A 210 29.57 -19.40 12.60
N PHE A 211 29.09 -20.32 11.73
CA PHE A 211 27.84 -20.14 11.02
C PHE A 211 27.20 -21.49 10.61
N VAL A 212 25.89 -21.44 10.40
CA VAL A 212 25.07 -22.55 9.89
C VAL A 212 24.33 -22.08 8.64
N VAL A 213 24.33 -22.91 7.60
CA VAL A 213 23.60 -22.69 6.36
C VAL A 213 22.35 -23.55 6.33
N SER A 214 21.20 -22.94 6.03
CA SER A 214 19.94 -23.65 5.78
C SER A 214 19.24 -23.04 4.57
N SER A 215 18.27 -23.75 4.01
CA SER A 215 17.43 -23.25 2.93
C SER A 215 16.18 -22.57 3.51
N ILE A 216 15.71 -21.52 2.85
CA ILE A 216 14.41 -20.97 3.19
C ILE A 216 13.31 -21.86 2.61
N SER A 217 12.34 -22.22 3.45
CA SER A 217 11.15 -22.93 2.98
C SER A 217 10.08 -21.90 2.65
N LYS A 218 9.68 -21.82 1.39
CA LYS A 218 8.55 -20.98 0.99
C LYS A 218 7.29 -21.43 1.73
N VAL A 219 6.49 -20.49 2.18
CA VAL A 219 5.15 -20.80 2.69
C VAL A 219 4.32 -21.27 1.50
N ALA A 220 3.68 -22.43 1.64
CA ALA A 220 2.81 -22.94 0.59
C ALA A 220 1.73 -21.90 0.28
N LYS A 221 1.56 -21.57 -0.99
CA LYS A 221 0.42 -20.75 -1.44
C LYS A 221 -0.86 -21.53 -1.13
N GLY A 222 -1.50 -21.23 -0.04
CA GLY A 222 -2.71 -21.92 0.33
C GLY A 222 -3.35 -21.31 1.58
N VAL A 223 -4.67 -21.24 1.52
CA VAL A 223 -5.65 -20.88 2.57
C VAL A 223 -6.14 -19.44 2.57
N ALA A 224 -5.40 -18.43 2.18
CA ALA A 224 -5.96 -17.07 2.08
C ALA A 224 -6.90 -16.87 0.87
N GLN A 225 -6.84 -17.75 -0.13
CA GLN A 225 -7.68 -17.67 -1.34
C GLN A 225 -9.13 -18.14 -1.16
N GLU A 226 -9.41 -19.04 -0.22
CA GLU A 226 -10.77 -19.58 -0.05
C GLU A 226 -11.75 -18.66 0.69
N VAL A 227 -11.26 -17.70 1.46
CA VAL A 227 -12.14 -16.81 2.25
C VAL A 227 -12.68 -15.62 1.44
N LEU A 228 -12.02 -15.27 0.35
CA LEU A 228 -12.43 -14.14 -0.53
C LEU A 228 -13.31 -14.56 -1.73
N ALA A 229 -13.33 -15.82 -2.09
CA ALA A 229 -14.07 -16.32 -3.26
C ALA A 229 -15.58 -16.54 -3.04
N ALA A 230 -16.09 -16.37 -1.83
CA ALA A 230 -17.50 -16.56 -1.50
C ALA A 230 -18.27 -15.25 -1.37
N LYS A 231 -18.06 -14.27 -2.24
CA LYS A 231 -19.09 -13.25 -2.47
C LYS A 231 -20.05 -13.80 -3.51
N ILE A 232 -21.14 -14.37 -3.01
CA ILE A 232 -22.32 -14.76 -3.78
C ILE A 232 -22.75 -13.54 -4.58
N HIS A 233 -22.78 -13.66 -5.91
CA HIS A 233 -23.38 -12.66 -6.78
C HIS A 233 -24.87 -12.63 -6.48
N ASP A 234 -25.30 -11.60 -5.78
CA ASP A 234 -26.71 -11.30 -5.59
C ASP A 234 -27.15 -10.37 -6.73
N ASP A 235 -28.14 -10.80 -7.51
CA ASP A 235 -28.74 -10.00 -8.59
C ASP A 235 -29.28 -8.64 -8.12
N SER A 236 -29.41 -8.43 -6.81
CA SER A 236 -29.77 -7.15 -6.20
C SER A 236 -28.70 -6.06 -6.41
N GLN A 237 -27.50 -6.42 -6.82
CA GLN A 237 -26.37 -5.49 -7.07
C GLN A 237 -26.21 -5.12 -8.55
N THR A 238 -27.22 -5.33 -9.39
CA THR A 238 -27.18 -4.88 -10.79
C THR A 238 -27.70 -3.45 -10.90
N SER A 239 -26.99 -2.60 -11.63
CA SER A 239 -27.39 -1.23 -11.95
C SER A 239 -27.64 -1.06 -13.45
N LYS A 240 -28.89 -1.16 -13.86
CA LYS A 240 -29.32 -0.82 -15.22
C LYS A 240 -29.12 0.69 -15.49
N LEU A 241 -29.35 1.54 -14.47
CA LEU A 241 -29.17 2.98 -14.60
C LEU A 241 -27.75 3.34 -15.01
N LEU A 242 -26.74 2.86 -14.26
CA LEU A 242 -25.33 3.15 -14.56
C LEU A 242 -24.92 2.56 -15.92
N LEU A 243 -25.44 1.37 -16.27
CA LEU A 243 -25.18 0.77 -17.57
C LEU A 243 -25.72 1.66 -18.71
N ASP A 244 -26.97 2.09 -18.63
CA ASP A 244 -27.62 2.93 -19.63
C ASP A 244 -26.94 4.31 -19.71
N MET A 245 -26.58 4.93 -18.58
CA MET A 245 -25.86 6.21 -18.52
C MET A 245 -24.47 6.15 -19.16
N SER A 246 -23.77 5.03 -19.04
CA SER A 246 -22.43 4.86 -19.61
C SER A 246 -22.42 4.53 -21.11
N ALA A 247 -23.49 3.96 -21.64
CA ALA A 247 -23.58 3.45 -23.00
C ALA A 247 -23.19 4.47 -24.11
N PRO A 248 -23.51 5.77 -24.00
CA PRO A 248 -23.09 6.76 -24.97
C PRO A 248 -21.58 7.06 -24.99
N TYR A 249 -20.89 6.74 -23.90
CA TYR A 249 -19.50 7.16 -23.66
C TYR A 249 -18.50 6.02 -23.89
N THR A 250 -18.90 4.77 -23.63
CA THR A 250 -17.96 3.65 -23.68
C THR A 250 -18.62 2.30 -23.93
N LYS A 251 -17.83 1.38 -24.51
CA LYS A 251 -18.13 -0.06 -24.61
C LYS A 251 -17.13 -0.90 -23.82
N ALA A 252 -16.35 -0.28 -22.93
CA ALA A 252 -15.39 -0.98 -22.10
C ALA A 252 -16.04 -2.10 -21.29
N LYS A 253 -15.26 -3.14 -20.99
CA LYS A 253 -15.69 -4.26 -20.16
C LYS A 253 -16.06 -3.82 -18.74
N TYR A 254 -15.31 -2.86 -18.20
CA TYR A 254 -15.56 -2.26 -16.90
C TYR A 254 -15.74 -0.75 -17.00
N ARG A 255 -16.63 -0.19 -16.19
CA ARG A 255 -16.92 1.24 -16.12
C ARG A 255 -16.77 1.70 -14.69
N LEU A 256 -15.80 2.59 -14.47
CA LEU A 256 -15.57 3.20 -13.16
C LEU A 256 -16.20 4.58 -13.12
N PHE A 257 -17.36 4.69 -12.50
CA PHE A 257 -17.96 5.98 -12.21
C PHE A 257 -17.22 6.63 -11.05
N THR A 258 -17.03 7.94 -11.13
CA THR A 258 -16.55 8.76 -10.02
C THR A 258 -17.37 10.02 -9.93
N THR A 259 -17.79 10.40 -8.72
CA THR A 259 -18.53 11.64 -8.50
C THR A 259 -17.58 12.81 -8.35
N TRP A 260 -18.00 13.98 -8.84
CA TRP A 260 -17.24 15.21 -8.72
C TRP A 260 -18.16 16.45 -8.82
N PHE A 261 -17.65 17.61 -8.37
CA PHE A 261 -18.22 18.92 -8.65
C PHE A 261 -17.13 20.00 -8.60
N THR A 262 -17.38 21.15 -9.20
CA THR A 262 -16.33 22.16 -9.47
C THR A 262 -15.69 22.73 -8.21
N ARG A 263 -16.42 22.81 -7.10
CA ARG A 263 -15.95 23.31 -5.80
C ARG A 263 -15.33 22.24 -4.90
N CYS A 264 -15.41 20.98 -5.30
CA CYS A 264 -14.93 19.83 -4.50
C CYS A 264 -13.40 19.82 -4.39
N VAL A 265 -12.87 20.18 -3.25
CA VAL A 265 -11.41 20.17 -2.98
C VAL A 265 -10.87 18.74 -3.00
N ALA A 266 -11.60 17.78 -2.41
CA ALA A 266 -11.22 16.38 -2.39
C ALA A 266 -11.18 15.77 -3.80
N CYS A 267 -12.09 16.15 -4.70
CA CYS A 267 -12.10 15.71 -6.09
C CYS A 267 -10.86 16.22 -6.85
N LYS A 268 -10.47 17.48 -6.63
CA LYS A 268 -9.25 18.06 -7.21
C LYS A 268 -8.00 17.31 -6.74
N ALA A 269 -7.94 16.96 -5.46
CA ALA A 269 -6.86 16.16 -4.91
C ALA A 269 -6.85 14.71 -5.43
N ALA A 270 -8.01 14.16 -5.81
CA ALA A 270 -8.16 12.82 -6.35
C ALA A 270 -7.89 12.73 -7.86
N ALA A 271 -7.98 13.82 -8.60
CA ALA A 271 -7.83 13.83 -10.07
C ALA A 271 -6.54 13.16 -10.58
N PRO A 272 -5.34 13.35 -9.98
CA PRO A 272 -4.13 12.65 -10.43
C PRO A 272 -4.23 11.12 -10.31
N LYS A 273 -4.99 10.59 -9.34
CA LYS A 273 -5.21 9.14 -9.21
C LYS A 273 -6.13 8.63 -10.32
N LEU A 274 -7.19 9.35 -10.64
CA LEU A 274 -8.08 9.02 -11.74
C LEU A 274 -7.35 9.04 -13.08
N ASP A 275 -6.49 10.03 -13.28
CA ASP A 275 -5.61 10.10 -14.46
C ASP A 275 -4.65 8.91 -14.53
N ALA A 276 -4.07 8.49 -13.40
CA ALA A 276 -3.20 7.34 -13.35
C ALA A 276 -3.97 6.04 -13.69
N ILE A 277 -5.16 5.87 -13.15
CA ILE A 277 -6.04 4.73 -13.47
C ILE A 277 -6.35 4.71 -14.96
N SER A 278 -6.84 5.83 -15.51
CA SER A 278 -7.20 5.95 -16.93
C SER A 278 -6.04 5.66 -17.88
N LYS A 279 -4.80 6.01 -17.49
CA LYS A 279 -3.61 5.79 -18.33
C LYS A 279 -3.03 4.38 -18.25
N HIS A 280 -3.33 3.63 -17.20
CA HIS A 280 -2.74 2.30 -16.97
C HIS A 280 -3.67 1.14 -17.37
N PHE A 281 -4.97 1.37 -17.46
CA PHE A 281 -5.90 0.41 -18.05
C PHE A 281 -6.03 0.65 -19.55
N ASP A 282 -6.22 -0.43 -20.31
CA ASP A 282 -6.65 -0.33 -21.71
C ASP A 282 -8.08 0.20 -21.77
N ASP A 283 -8.38 1.10 -22.71
CA ASP A 283 -9.71 1.71 -22.86
C ASP A 283 -10.83 0.69 -23.14
N ALA A 284 -10.48 -0.48 -23.70
CA ALA A 284 -11.42 -1.58 -23.89
C ALA A 284 -11.63 -2.39 -22.61
N GLU A 285 -10.65 -2.39 -21.69
CA GLU A 285 -10.75 -3.07 -20.40
C GLU A 285 -11.53 -2.22 -19.39
N LEU A 286 -11.12 -0.98 -19.15
CA LEU A 286 -11.75 -0.11 -18.16
C LEU A 286 -11.78 1.35 -18.63
N GLN A 287 -12.96 1.96 -18.56
CA GLN A 287 -13.14 3.38 -18.78
C GLN A 287 -13.54 4.09 -17.49
N VAL A 288 -12.84 5.17 -17.18
CA VAL A 288 -13.20 6.07 -16.07
C VAL A 288 -14.20 7.10 -16.58
N LEU A 289 -15.30 7.28 -15.84
CA LEU A 289 -16.42 8.16 -16.13
C LEU A 289 -16.66 9.11 -14.96
N GLY A 290 -16.35 10.38 -15.14
CA GLY A 290 -16.60 11.42 -14.15
C GLY A 290 -18.01 11.98 -14.25
N PHE A 291 -18.89 11.65 -13.29
CA PHE A 291 -20.25 12.17 -13.23
C PHE A 291 -20.33 13.37 -12.26
N ASN A 292 -20.77 14.53 -12.79
CA ASN A 292 -20.99 15.69 -11.95
C ASN A 292 -22.35 15.54 -11.21
N ASN A 293 -22.28 15.38 -9.90
CA ASN A 293 -23.44 15.12 -9.04
C ASN A 293 -23.97 16.38 -8.29
N ASP A 294 -23.59 17.58 -8.72
CA ASP A 294 -24.04 18.83 -8.12
C ASP A 294 -24.92 19.62 -9.10
N SER A 295 -26.18 19.87 -8.72
CA SER A 295 -27.14 20.65 -9.51
C SER A 295 -26.81 22.15 -9.58
N VAL A 296 -25.90 22.64 -8.75
CA VAL A 296 -25.47 24.05 -8.75
C VAL A 296 -24.44 24.34 -9.84
N ASP A 297 -23.64 23.36 -10.24
CA ASP A 297 -22.66 23.51 -11.32
C ASP A 297 -23.35 23.58 -12.67
N ASP A 298 -23.15 24.65 -13.41
CA ASP A 298 -23.65 24.79 -14.78
C ASP A 298 -22.61 24.33 -15.83
N LYS A 299 -23.00 24.39 -17.12
CA LYS A 299 -22.11 23.99 -18.22
C LYS A 299 -20.85 24.85 -18.34
N GLU A 300 -20.90 26.11 -17.97
CA GLU A 300 -19.77 27.04 -18.03
C GLU A 300 -18.77 26.69 -16.91
N ASP A 301 -19.25 26.43 -15.70
CA ASP A 301 -18.44 25.99 -14.57
C ASP A 301 -17.72 24.68 -14.87
N MET A 302 -18.43 23.69 -15.41
CA MET A 302 -17.86 22.39 -15.79
C MET A 302 -16.81 22.53 -16.91
N THR A 303 -17.08 23.38 -17.90
CA THR A 303 -16.14 23.64 -19.01
C THR A 303 -14.87 24.29 -18.50
N LYS A 304 -14.98 25.26 -17.60
CA LYS A 304 -13.84 25.92 -16.95
C LYS A 304 -13.00 24.95 -16.13
N TYR A 305 -13.67 24.06 -15.39
CA TYR A 305 -13.01 23.01 -14.60
C TYR A 305 -12.20 22.09 -15.52
N MET A 306 -12.81 21.54 -16.59
CA MET A 306 -12.16 20.67 -17.54
C MET A 306 -10.96 21.33 -18.22
N LYS A 307 -11.09 22.61 -18.61
CA LYS A 307 -9.98 23.36 -19.19
C LYS A 307 -8.82 23.58 -18.21
N THR A 308 -9.13 23.73 -16.93
CA THR A 308 -8.12 23.99 -15.90
C THR A 308 -7.36 22.71 -15.50
N TYR A 309 -8.06 21.59 -15.33
CA TYR A 309 -7.50 20.35 -14.81
C TYR A 309 -7.17 19.31 -15.89
N ASN A 310 -7.70 19.51 -17.10
CA ASN A 310 -7.46 18.68 -18.30
C ASN A 310 -7.46 17.16 -17.99
N PRO A 311 -8.56 16.60 -17.41
CA PRO A 311 -8.62 15.20 -17.05
C PRO A 311 -8.43 14.30 -18.27
N SER A 312 -7.67 13.19 -18.11
CA SER A 312 -7.42 12.20 -19.16
C SER A 312 -8.54 11.17 -19.32
N TYR A 313 -9.61 11.30 -18.56
CA TYR A 313 -10.77 10.41 -18.57
C TYR A 313 -12.05 11.13 -19.00
N VAL A 314 -13.09 10.36 -19.28
CA VAL A 314 -14.35 10.90 -19.79
C VAL A 314 -15.09 11.67 -18.70
N MET A 315 -15.44 12.92 -18.98
CA MET A 315 -16.27 13.76 -18.10
C MET A 315 -17.70 13.82 -18.66
N MET A 316 -18.65 13.28 -17.90
CA MET A 316 -20.07 13.26 -18.26
C MET A 316 -20.69 14.61 -17.86
N THR A 317 -20.79 15.53 -18.83
CA THR A 317 -21.28 16.89 -18.62
C THR A 317 -22.72 17.10 -19.09
N GLU A 318 -23.23 16.22 -19.94
CA GLU A 318 -24.62 16.23 -20.39
C GLU A 318 -25.48 15.48 -19.36
N ARG A 319 -26.12 16.18 -18.46
CA ARG A 319 -26.96 15.64 -17.39
C ARG A 319 -28.08 16.63 -17.04
N SER A 320 -29.24 16.12 -16.63
CA SER A 320 -30.35 16.85 -16.05
C SER A 320 -30.33 16.76 -14.52
N ASP A 321 -31.14 17.57 -13.86
CA ASP A 321 -31.35 17.45 -12.40
C ASP A 321 -31.99 16.11 -12.02
N ASP A 322 -32.86 15.54 -12.88
CA ASP A 322 -33.42 14.20 -12.72
C ASP A 322 -32.33 13.11 -12.77
N ASP A 323 -31.37 13.26 -13.70
CA ASP A 323 -30.24 12.33 -13.76
C ASP A 323 -29.38 12.39 -12.50
N ILE A 324 -29.16 13.57 -11.92
CA ILE A 324 -28.43 13.74 -10.68
C ILE A 324 -29.16 13.07 -9.52
N GLU A 325 -30.47 13.26 -9.40
CA GLU A 325 -31.27 12.68 -8.33
C GLU A 325 -31.28 11.14 -8.42
N ARG A 326 -31.57 10.58 -9.59
CA ARG A 326 -31.54 9.15 -9.84
C ARG A 326 -30.17 8.53 -9.61
N PHE A 327 -29.10 9.22 -9.99
CA PHE A 327 -27.73 8.76 -9.74
C PHE A 327 -27.42 8.72 -8.24
N LYS A 328 -27.83 9.73 -7.47
CA LYS A 328 -27.67 9.77 -6.00
C LYS A 328 -28.44 8.65 -5.31
N GLU A 329 -29.69 8.42 -5.70
CA GLU A 329 -30.48 7.32 -5.17
C GLU A 329 -29.82 5.96 -5.44
N GLU A 330 -29.28 5.77 -6.65
CA GLU A 330 -28.61 4.55 -7.04
C GLU A 330 -27.28 4.39 -6.28
N GLN A 331 -26.54 5.45 -6.09
CA GLN A 331 -25.31 5.47 -5.27
C GLN A 331 -25.62 5.04 -3.83
N ASP A 332 -26.67 5.58 -3.20
CA ASP A 332 -27.08 5.22 -1.85
C ASP A 332 -27.57 3.78 -1.73
N ARG A 333 -28.18 3.26 -2.81
CA ARG A 333 -28.59 1.85 -2.89
C ARG A 333 -27.41 0.88 -2.97
N LEU A 334 -26.37 1.25 -3.72
CA LEU A 334 -25.26 0.37 -4.08
C LEU A 334 -24.07 0.48 -3.13
N THR A 335 -23.91 1.60 -2.44
CA THR A 335 -22.77 1.85 -1.57
C THR A 335 -23.16 1.60 -0.11
N PRO A 336 -22.33 0.89 0.67
CA PRO A 336 -22.58 0.71 2.09
C PRO A 336 -22.77 2.05 2.80
N LYS A 337 -23.74 2.12 3.67
CA LYS A 337 -23.95 3.28 4.54
C LYS A 337 -22.77 3.43 5.49
N TYR A 338 -22.39 4.67 5.77
CA TYR A 338 -21.30 5.00 6.67
C TYR A 338 -21.85 5.59 7.97
N GLU A 339 -21.25 5.19 9.06
CA GLU A 339 -21.55 5.75 10.37
C GLU A 339 -20.60 6.93 10.63
N LEU A 340 -21.13 8.14 10.66
CA LEU A 340 -20.39 9.35 11.01
C LEU A 340 -21.04 9.95 12.27
N ASN A 341 -20.26 10.11 13.35
CA ASN A 341 -20.73 10.65 14.63
C ASN A 341 -21.92 9.88 15.27
N GLY A 342 -22.05 8.57 14.96
CA GLY A 342 -23.12 7.74 15.48
C GLY A 342 -24.44 7.83 14.69
N GLU A 343 -24.46 8.51 13.57
CA GLU A 343 -25.57 8.57 12.62
C GLU A 343 -25.18 7.89 11.30
N GLU A 344 -26.13 7.18 10.69
CA GLU A 344 -25.93 6.62 9.35
C GLU A 344 -25.97 7.75 8.31
N GLU A 345 -24.89 7.89 7.57
CA GLU A 345 -24.76 8.87 6.48
C GLU A 345 -24.94 8.20 5.12
N LEU A 346 -25.64 8.88 4.21
CA LEU A 346 -25.83 8.43 2.84
C LEU A 346 -24.56 8.63 2.01
N ALA A 347 -24.23 7.66 1.16
CA ALA A 347 -23.05 7.72 0.30
C ALA A 347 -23.08 8.88 -0.71
N SER A 348 -24.29 9.29 -1.13
CA SER A 348 -24.51 10.36 -2.12
C SER A 348 -24.01 11.75 -1.68
N ILE A 349 -23.87 11.98 -0.36
CA ILE A 349 -23.31 13.22 0.17
C ILE A 349 -21.78 13.24 0.24
N LEU A 350 -21.14 12.07 0.05
CA LEU A 350 -19.70 11.92 0.14
C LEU A 350 -19.06 11.87 -1.26
N THR A 351 -18.24 12.88 -1.57
CA THR A 351 -17.61 13.06 -2.87
C THR A 351 -16.12 13.34 -2.72
N PRO A 352 -15.21 12.72 -3.49
CA PRO A 352 -15.51 11.75 -4.54
C PRO A 352 -15.89 10.39 -3.97
N SER A 353 -16.78 9.69 -4.66
CA SER A 353 -17.05 8.28 -4.48
C SER A 353 -16.91 7.56 -5.80
N VAL A 354 -16.74 6.25 -5.77
CA VAL A 354 -16.58 5.44 -6.98
C VAL A 354 -17.52 4.24 -6.97
N MET A 355 -17.98 3.89 -8.16
CA MET A 355 -18.77 2.67 -8.43
C MET A 355 -18.20 2.02 -9.70
N LEU A 356 -17.73 0.79 -9.58
CA LEU A 356 -17.25 -0.02 -10.69
C LEU A 356 -18.33 -1.02 -11.09
N ILE A 357 -18.75 -1.01 -12.32
CA ILE A 357 -19.67 -2.00 -12.90
C ILE A 357 -19.02 -2.73 -14.08
N ASP A 358 -19.46 -3.95 -14.33
CA ASP A 358 -19.10 -4.70 -15.52
C ASP A 358 -19.99 -4.34 -16.74
N ASP A 359 -19.78 -5.03 -17.87
CA ASP A 359 -20.52 -4.82 -19.12
C ASP A 359 -21.98 -5.29 -19.08
N LYS A 360 -22.39 -5.95 -17.99
CA LYS A 360 -23.78 -6.36 -17.72
C LYS A 360 -24.46 -5.47 -16.68
N GLY A 361 -23.74 -4.50 -16.13
CA GLY A 361 -24.22 -3.62 -15.08
C GLY A 361 -24.11 -4.19 -13.67
N LEU A 362 -23.45 -5.35 -13.49
CA LEU A 362 -23.17 -5.89 -12.16
C LEU A 362 -22.15 -5.03 -11.43
N VAL A 363 -22.45 -4.69 -10.18
CA VAL A 363 -21.57 -3.87 -9.35
C VAL A 363 -20.43 -4.71 -8.83
N VAL A 364 -19.22 -4.37 -9.28
CA VAL A 364 -17.97 -5.06 -8.93
C VAL A 364 -17.36 -4.50 -7.66
N PHE A 365 -17.47 -3.17 -7.48
CA PHE A 365 -16.84 -2.48 -6.37
C PHE A 365 -17.45 -1.11 -6.15
N THR A 366 -17.56 -0.70 -4.89
CA THR A 366 -17.94 0.67 -4.50
C THR A 366 -17.04 1.13 -3.35
N ASP A 367 -16.70 2.42 -3.34
CA ASP A 367 -15.91 3.01 -2.24
C ASP A 367 -16.13 4.53 -2.17
N ILE A 368 -15.77 5.11 -1.02
CA ILE A 368 -15.67 6.56 -0.85
C ILE A 368 -14.20 6.96 -0.99
N GLY A 369 -13.94 7.93 -1.85
CA GLY A 369 -12.61 8.26 -2.32
C GLY A 369 -12.29 7.54 -3.62
N VAL A 370 -11.07 7.74 -4.12
CA VAL A 370 -10.59 7.10 -5.35
C VAL A 370 -9.60 5.99 -4.98
N PRO A 371 -9.85 4.73 -5.35
CA PRO A 371 -8.93 3.63 -5.11
C PRO A 371 -7.64 3.81 -5.92
N THR A 372 -6.63 3.02 -5.60
CA THR A 372 -5.43 2.93 -6.41
C THR A 372 -5.65 2.06 -7.63
N TYR A 373 -4.80 2.22 -8.66
CA TYR A 373 -4.75 1.31 -9.80
C TYR A 373 -4.61 -0.16 -9.35
N SER A 374 -3.67 -0.43 -8.44
CA SER A 374 -3.43 -1.79 -7.94
C SER A 374 -4.66 -2.38 -7.25
N LYS A 375 -5.39 -1.58 -6.45
CA LYS A 375 -6.62 -2.04 -5.80
C LYS A 375 -7.70 -2.38 -6.82
N LEU A 376 -7.92 -1.54 -7.83
CA LEU A 376 -8.88 -1.83 -8.89
C LEU A 376 -8.49 -3.06 -9.70
N LYS A 377 -7.22 -3.19 -10.06
CA LYS A 377 -6.72 -4.35 -10.79
C LYS A 377 -6.94 -5.64 -10.00
N GLN A 378 -6.64 -5.63 -8.71
CA GLN A 378 -6.92 -6.76 -7.83
C GLN A 378 -8.40 -7.11 -7.78
N VAL A 379 -9.28 -6.12 -7.59
CA VAL A 379 -10.73 -6.31 -7.53
C VAL A 379 -11.25 -6.94 -8.84
N ILE A 380 -10.80 -6.44 -9.99
CA ILE A 380 -11.21 -6.97 -11.29
C ILE A 380 -10.77 -8.42 -11.48
N LEU A 381 -9.55 -8.76 -11.08
CA LEU A 381 -9.04 -10.12 -11.20
C LEU A 381 -9.78 -11.10 -10.27
N GLU A 382 -10.04 -10.67 -9.04
CA GLU A 382 -10.87 -11.44 -8.09
C GLU A 382 -12.29 -11.65 -8.65
N TRP A 383 -12.85 -10.63 -9.28
CA TRP A 383 -14.15 -10.71 -9.96
C TRP A 383 -14.16 -11.70 -11.10
N GLU A 384 -13.11 -11.74 -11.90
CA GLU A 384 -12.96 -12.68 -13.03
C GLU A 384 -12.59 -14.11 -12.58
N GLY A 385 -12.44 -14.37 -11.28
CA GLY A 385 -11.96 -15.66 -10.77
C GLY A 385 -10.51 -15.96 -11.16
N ARG A 386 -9.75 -14.93 -11.55
CA ARG A 386 -8.34 -15.02 -11.93
C ARG A 386 -7.49 -14.73 -10.70
N SER A 387 -6.81 -15.74 -10.22
CA SER A 387 -5.87 -15.64 -9.09
C SER A 387 -4.44 -15.27 -9.51
N ASP A 388 -4.26 -14.86 -10.75
CA ASP A 388 -2.94 -14.65 -11.37
C ASP A 388 -2.39 -13.26 -11.06
N PHE A 389 -2.06 -13.06 -9.77
CA PHE A 389 -1.15 -12.01 -9.31
C PHE A 389 -0.15 -12.55 -8.32
#